data_60454b351ccc8f660dc22805291df0f1
#
_entry.id   60454b351ccc8f660dc22805291df0f1
#
_cell.length_a   1.000
_cell.length_b   1.000
_cell.length_c   1.000
_cell.angle_alpha   90.00
_cell.angle_beta   90.00
_cell.angle_gamma   90.00
#
_symmetry.space_group_name_H-M   'P 1'
#
loop_
_entity.id
_entity.type
_entity.pdbx_description
1 polymer ?
#
loop_
_entity_poly.entity_id
_entity_poly.type
_entity_poly.pdbx_seq_one_letter_code
_entity_poly.pdbx_strand_id
1 'polypeptide(L)'
;RISVLPVANEDGTLYGMLSAGDVASYDMLAVRNSTVKNVPVYNLLSVLEGKVLNEGGQIRDEISGEVTIALPAVRENLLFSSPDSIVVCGDQPDMIKRALELRVTCVIVCQAEVSRELLELDTDTCIISTPYDAYRAVHLICHSLPIERICKSHDLVSFHLDDYIDDVRNTVLESRFRAYPILDENEHVVGTLSRFHLLRPRRKRVILVDHNEKAQSVPGLDQAYI
;
A
#
# COMPACT_ATOMS: atom_id res chain seq x y z
N ARG A 1 1.45 -18.82 3.22
CA ARG A 1 2.08 -17.49 3.08
C ARG A 1 1.40 -16.78 1.92
N ILE A 2 0.69 -15.70 2.20
CA ILE A 2 -0.01 -14.90 1.19
C ILE A 2 1.07 -13.99 0.57
N SER A 3 1.23 -14.04 -0.76
CA SER A 3 2.22 -13.25 -1.50
C SER A 3 1.58 -12.23 -2.46
N VAL A 4 0.28 -12.31 -2.64
CA VAL A 4 -0.52 -11.42 -3.51
C VAL A 4 -1.87 -11.21 -2.86
N LEU A 5 -2.35 -9.97 -2.85
CA LEU A 5 -3.63 -9.56 -2.28
C LEU A 5 -4.48 -8.85 -3.35
N PRO A 6 -5.78 -9.09 -3.43
CA PRO A 6 -6.68 -8.25 -4.20
C PRO A 6 -6.88 -6.93 -3.46
N VAL A 7 -7.02 -5.86 -4.22
CA VAL A 7 -7.40 -4.52 -3.76
C VAL A 7 -8.80 -4.26 -4.28
N ALA A 8 -9.71 -3.92 -3.38
CA ALA A 8 -11.09 -3.64 -3.71
C ALA A 8 -11.42 -2.16 -3.53
N ASN A 9 -12.39 -1.68 -4.29
CA ASN A 9 -13.03 -0.39 -4.09
C ASN A 9 -13.89 -0.42 -2.80
N GLU A 10 -14.39 0.74 -2.37
CA GLU A 10 -15.27 0.86 -1.19
C GLU A 10 -16.55 0.02 -1.32
N ASP A 11 -17.06 -0.16 -2.55
CA ASP A 11 -18.21 -1.00 -2.84
C ASP A 11 -17.90 -2.50 -2.89
N GLY A 12 -16.64 -2.89 -2.71
CA GLY A 12 -16.19 -4.28 -2.73
C GLY A 12 -15.80 -4.82 -4.11
N THR A 13 -15.98 -4.05 -5.19
CA THR A 13 -15.58 -4.45 -6.54
C THR A 13 -14.05 -4.47 -6.68
N LEU A 14 -13.54 -5.28 -7.62
CA LEU A 14 -12.10 -5.41 -7.83
C LEU A 14 -11.51 -4.14 -8.42
N TYR A 15 -10.57 -3.52 -7.69
CA TYR A 15 -9.73 -2.44 -8.20
C TYR A 15 -8.42 -2.95 -8.82
N GLY A 16 -7.73 -3.85 -8.14
CA GLY A 16 -6.43 -4.31 -8.56
C GLY A 16 -5.85 -5.48 -7.77
N MET A 17 -4.60 -5.80 -8.06
CA MET A 17 -3.83 -6.82 -7.35
C MET A 17 -2.51 -6.24 -6.85
N LEU A 18 -2.17 -6.50 -5.59
CA LEU A 18 -0.92 -6.09 -4.97
C LEU A 18 -0.07 -7.32 -4.64
N SER A 19 1.15 -7.36 -5.12
CA SER A 19 2.12 -8.40 -4.77
C SER A 19 3.26 -7.85 -3.89
N ALA A 20 3.93 -8.74 -3.17
CA ALA A 20 5.14 -8.39 -2.44
C ALA A 20 6.25 -7.83 -3.38
N GLY A 21 6.25 -8.25 -4.66
CA GLY A 21 7.15 -7.71 -5.68
C GLY A 21 6.83 -6.26 -6.06
N ASP A 22 5.55 -5.90 -6.12
CA ASP A 22 5.13 -4.52 -6.42
C ASP A 22 5.56 -3.59 -5.29
N VAL A 23 5.36 -3.99 -4.03
CA VAL A 23 5.83 -3.24 -2.85
C VAL A 23 7.34 -3.08 -2.86
N ALA A 24 8.10 -4.16 -3.09
CA ALA A 24 9.56 -4.10 -3.12
C ALA A 24 10.09 -3.26 -4.29
N SER A 25 9.45 -3.33 -5.46
CA SER A 25 9.83 -2.50 -6.62
C SER A 25 9.57 -1.03 -6.36
N TYR A 26 8.45 -0.73 -5.70
CA TYR A 26 8.11 0.62 -5.29
C TYR A 26 9.12 1.19 -4.29
N ASP A 27 9.50 0.41 -3.28
CA ASP A 27 10.49 0.79 -2.27
C ASP A 27 11.84 1.18 -2.90
N MET A 28 12.29 0.42 -3.89
CA MET A 28 13.52 0.73 -4.63
C MET A 28 13.40 2.02 -5.47
N LEU A 29 12.23 2.33 -6.00
CA LEU A 29 11.98 3.55 -6.78
C LEU A 29 11.81 4.78 -5.89
N ALA A 30 11.17 4.63 -4.74
CA ALA A 30 10.96 5.69 -3.76
C ALA A 30 12.29 6.26 -3.23
N VAL A 31 13.30 5.41 -3.04
CA VAL A 31 14.66 5.84 -2.65
C VAL A 31 15.34 6.70 -3.73
N ARG A 32 14.95 6.55 -5.00
CA ARG A 32 15.50 7.33 -6.11
C ARG A 32 14.77 8.65 -6.39
N ASN A 33 13.48 8.70 -6.09
CA ASN A 33 12.62 9.84 -6.35
C ASN A 33 12.12 10.40 -5.03
N SER A 34 12.76 11.47 -4.55
CA SER A 34 12.37 12.18 -3.32
C SER A 34 11.05 12.96 -3.46
N THR A 35 10.32 12.82 -4.56
CA THR A 35 9.07 13.56 -4.79
C THR A 35 7.85 12.69 -4.51
N VAL A 36 6.97 13.16 -3.65
CA VAL A 36 5.64 12.58 -3.43
C VAL A 36 4.56 13.45 -4.04
N LYS A 37 3.45 12.84 -4.48
CA LYS A 37 2.33 13.56 -5.11
C LYS A 37 1.01 13.08 -4.52
N ASN A 38 0.14 14.04 -4.19
CA ASN A 38 -1.23 13.82 -3.72
C ASN A 38 -1.30 12.74 -2.62
N VAL A 39 -0.47 12.91 -1.59
CA VAL A 39 -0.47 12.04 -0.43
C VAL A 39 -1.48 12.60 0.57
N PRO A 40 -2.50 11.83 0.96
CA PRO A 40 -3.40 12.26 2.02
C PRO A 40 -2.63 12.56 3.31
N VAL A 41 -2.91 13.70 3.93
CA VAL A 41 -2.21 14.10 5.18
C VAL A 41 -2.39 13.06 6.26
N TYR A 42 -3.56 12.44 6.34
CA TYR A 42 -3.81 11.40 7.34
C TYR A 42 -2.91 10.16 7.14
N ASN A 43 -2.52 9.82 5.90
CA ASN A 43 -1.55 8.76 5.65
C ASN A 43 -0.17 9.13 6.22
N LEU A 44 0.27 10.38 5.99
CA LEU A 44 1.52 10.89 6.58
C LEU A 44 1.48 10.83 8.10
N LEU A 45 0.40 11.32 8.71
CA LEU A 45 0.24 11.29 10.17
C LEU A 45 0.27 9.86 10.71
N SER A 46 -0.39 8.93 10.01
CA SER A 46 -0.44 7.53 10.41
C SER A 46 0.94 6.85 10.36
N VAL A 47 1.67 6.98 9.24
CA VAL A 47 2.98 6.31 9.09
C VAL A 47 4.08 6.95 9.93
N LEU A 48 3.98 8.27 10.18
CA LEU A 48 4.94 9.03 10.97
C LEU A 48 4.64 9.00 12.48
N GLU A 49 3.52 8.40 12.91
CA GLU A 49 2.98 8.58 14.27
C GLU A 49 2.94 10.07 14.64
N GLY A 50 2.57 10.88 13.64
CA GLY A 50 2.76 12.33 13.66
C GLY A 50 1.61 13.06 14.32
N LYS A 51 1.91 14.28 14.77
CA LYS A 51 0.92 15.24 15.26
C LYS A 51 1.07 16.55 14.53
N VAL A 52 -0.04 17.12 14.07
CA VAL A 52 -0.05 18.50 13.55
C VAL A 52 0.14 19.46 14.71
N LEU A 53 1.08 20.38 14.58
CA LEU A 53 1.44 21.34 15.63
C LEU A 53 0.78 22.70 15.48
N ASN A 54 0.49 23.15 14.25
CA ASN A 54 -0.12 24.44 13.98
C ASN A 54 -1.62 24.29 13.67
N GLU A 55 -2.46 24.64 14.64
CA GLU A 55 -3.92 24.53 14.54
C GLU A 55 -4.56 25.57 13.61
N GLY A 56 -3.83 26.62 13.19
CA GLY A 56 -4.34 27.74 12.37
C GLY A 56 -4.12 27.60 10.86
N GLY A 57 -3.30 26.65 10.42
CA GLY A 57 -3.08 26.40 8.99
C GLY A 57 -4.24 25.63 8.37
N GLN A 58 -4.65 25.98 7.16
CA GLN A 58 -5.54 25.11 6.40
C GLN A 58 -4.80 23.79 6.17
N ILE A 59 -5.19 22.75 6.93
CA ILE A 59 -4.70 21.40 6.70
C ILE A 59 -5.22 21.01 5.33
N ARG A 60 -4.31 20.94 4.36
CA ARG A 60 -4.64 20.45 3.01
C ARG A 60 -4.99 18.97 3.13
N ASP A 61 -6.00 18.53 2.42
CA ASP A 61 -6.38 17.12 2.42
C ASP A 61 -5.25 16.25 1.87
N GLU A 62 -4.48 16.78 0.91
CA GLU A 62 -3.37 16.11 0.25
C GLU A 62 -2.12 16.98 0.21
N ILE A 63 -0.97 16.35 0.30
CA ILE A 63 0.36 16.97 0.22
C ILE A 63 1.12 16.43 -1.00
N SER A 64 1.74 17.34 -1.73
CA SER A 64 2.68 17.04 -2.82
C SER A 64 3.95 17.86 -2.62
N GLY A 65 5.10 17.30 -2.97
CA GLY A 65 6.34 18.03 -2.93
C GLY A 65 7.58 17.14 -2.98
N GLU A 66 8.73 17.80 -3.13
CA GLU A 66 10.03 17.16 -3.00
C GLU A 66 10.42 17.02 -1.53
N VAL A 67 10.74 15.81 -1.10
CA VAL A 67 11.17 15.53 0.28
C VAL A 67 12.65 15.85 0.41
N THR A 68 12.97 16.80 1.27
CA THR A 68 14.34 17.27 1.50
C THR A 68 14.68 17.24 2.99
N ILE A 69 15.85 16.69 3.33
CA ILE A 69 16.36 16.72 4.71
C ILE A 69 17.16 18.00 4.90
N ALA A 70 16.77 18.82 5.86
CA ALA A 70 17.54 19.99 6.25
C ALA A 70 18.74 19.58 7.14
N LEU A 71 19.94 19.70 6.59
CA LEU A 71 21.18 19.37 7.30
C LEU A 71 21.87 20.64 7.83
N PRO A 72 22.30 20.69 9.11
CA PRO A 72 22.89 21.88 9.72
C PRO A 72 24.20 22.35 9.07
N ALA A 73 24.94 21.41 8.45
CA ALA A 73 26.29 21.67 7.93
C ALA A 73 26.33 22.28 6.52
N VAL A 74 25.21 22.31 5.83
CA VAL A 74 25.15 22.91 4.47
C VAL A 74 24.83 24.38 4.61
N ARG A 75 25.88 25.19 4.70
CA ARG A 75 25.75 26.65 4.62
C ARG A 75 25.21 27.02 3.24
N GLU A 76 24.12 27.79 3.28
CA GLU A 76 23.65 28.65 2.21
C GLU A 76 23.13 27.96 0.93
N ASN A 77 21.88 28.16 0.70
CA ASN A 77 21.21 28.31 -0.60
C ASN A 77 20.52 27.13 -1.26
N LEU A 78 20.59 25.89 -0.85
CA LEU A 78 20.16 24.86 -1.81
C LEU A 78 19.35 23.68 -1.28
N LEU A 79 19.03 23.61 -0.01
CA LEU A 79 18.32 22.41 0.45
C LEU A 79 16.83 22.40 0.04
N PHE A 80 16.21 23.57 0.03
CA PHE A 80 14.85 23.73 -0.47
C PHE A 80 14.67 25.19 -0.92
N SER A 81 14.36 25.36 -2.18
CA SER A 81 14.15 26.67 -2.81
C SER A 81 12.75 26.85 -3.38
N SER A 82 11.92 25.83 -3.27
CA SER A 82 10.58 25.78 -3.85
C SER A 82 9.51 25.68 -2.75
N PRO A 83 8.38 26.37 -2.93
CA PRO A 83 7.20 26.15 -2.11
C PRO A 83 6.70 24.70 -2.16
N ASP A 84 6.96 23.98 -3.26
CA ASP A 84 6.57 22.58 -3.42
C ASP A 84 7.57 21.62 -2.75
N SER A 85 7.99 21.95 -1.51
CA SER A 85 8.91 21.14 -0.73
C SER A 85 8.27 20.60 0.52
N ILE A 86 8.68 19.39 0.91
CA ILE A 86 8.43 18.77 2.21
C ILE A 86 9.77 18.74 2.93
N VAL A 87 9.92 19.58 3.94
CA VAL A 87 11.18 19.75 4.65
C VAL A 87 11.19 18.87 5.88
N VAL A 88 12.15 17.96 5.97
CA VAL A 88 12.38 17.11 7.16
C VAL A 88 13.57 17.66 7.93
N CYS A 89 13.37 18.02 9.19
CA CYS A 89 14.39 18.61 10.04
C CYS A 89 14.29 18.08 11.49
N GLY A 90 15.33 18.32 12.28
CA GLY A 90 15.33 18.09 13.72
C GLY A 90 15.14 19.40 14.48
N ASP A 91 15.90 19.54 15.60
CA ASP A 91 15.95 20.76 16.43
C ASP A 91 16.76 21.85 15.72
N GLN A 92 16.13 22.52 14.75
CA GLN A 92 16.74 23.55 13.91
C GLN A 92 15.76 24.71 13.68
N PRO A 93 15.59 25.60 14.67
CA PRO A 93 14.63 26.71 14.61
C PRO A 93 14.82 27.63 13.38
N ASP A 94 16.07 27.91 13.00
CA ASP A 94 16.38 28.75 11.84
C ASP A 94 15.92 28.12 10.52
N MET A 95 16.06 26.80 10.38
CA MET A 95 15.61 26.06 9.20
C MET A 95 14.10 25.99 9.15
N ILE A 96 13.44 25.77 10.30
CA ILE A 96 11.98 25.79 10.39
C ILE A 96 11.47 27.18 9.99
N LYS A 97 12.04 28.26 10.58
CA LYS A 97 11.67 29.63 10.25
C LYS A 97 11.79 29.91 8.76
N ARG A 98 12.92 29.55 8.16
CA ARG A 98 13.13 29.70 6.71
C ARG A 98 12.11 28.92 5.88
N ALA A 99 11.77 27.69 6.25
CA ALA A 99 10.76 26.90 5.57
C ALA A 99 9.39 27.58 5.62
N LEU A 100 9.02 28.15 6.75
CA LEU A 100 7.77 28.91 6.92
C LEU A 100 7.76 30.20 6.08
N GLU A 101 8.87 30.94 6.04
CA GLU A 101 9.03 32.14 5.20
C GLU A 101 8.90 31.82 3.69
N LEU A 102 9.41 30.67 3.25
CA LEU A 102 9.28 30.17 1.88
C LEU A 102 7.91 29.55 1.58
N ARG A 103 7.04 29.42 2.61
CA ARG A 103 5.71 28.79 2.48
C ARG A 103 5.78 27.40 1.84
N VAL A 104 6.72 26.58 2.32
CA VAL A 104 6.82 25.20 1.86
C VAL A 104 5.54 24.43 2.17
N THR A 105 5.28 23.35 1.44
CA THR A 105 4.06 22.55 1.60
C THR A 105 3.94 21.99 3.01
N CYS A 106 5.01 21.43 3.56
CA CYS A 106 5.01 20.81 4.88
C CYS A 106 6.41 20.84 5.52
N VAL A 107 6.44 20.98 6.84
CA VAL A 107 7.63 20.80 7.66
C VAL A 107 7.42 19.63 8.60
N ILE A 108 8.32 18.66 8.58
CA ILE A 108 8.29 17.49 9.44
C ILE A 108 9.43 17.61 10.45
N VAL A 109 9.08 17.78 11.72
CA VAL A 109 10.01 17.97 12.83
C VAL A 109 10.24 16.65 13.54
N CYS A 110 11.48 16.17 13.48
CA CYS A 110 11.91 14.87 13.98
C CYS A 110 12.50 15.01 15.39
N GLN A 111 11.91 14.31 16.38
CA GLN A 111 12.43 14.19 17.75
C GLN A 111 12.73 15.55 18.43
N ALA A 112 12.00 16.59 18.07
CA ALA A 112 12.23 17.93 18.59
C ALA A 112 10.90 18.66 18.88
N GLU A 113 10.97 19.66 19.75
CA GLU A 113 9.87 20.57 20.05
C GLU A 113 10.00 21.85 19.21
N VAL A 114 8.87 22.38 18.77
CA VAL A 114 8.82 23.64 18.03
C VAL A 114 8.39 24.75 18.99
N SER A 115 9.10 25.88 18.96
CA SER A 115 8.77 27.01 19.80
C SER A 115 7.39 27.60 19.44
N ARG A 116 6.67 28.11 20.43
CA ARG A 116 5.38 28.77 20.23
C ARG A 116 5.43 29.91 19.25
N GLU A 117 6.50 30.67 19.24
CA GLU A 117 6.72 31.79 18.34
C GLU A 117 6.70 31.35 16.85
N LEU A 118 7.22 30.16 16.53
CA LEU A 118 7.19 29.61 15.19
C LEU A 118 5.83 29.03 14.82
N LEU A 119 5.09 28.48 15.80
CA LEU A 119 3.74 27.93 15.58
C LEU A 119 2.68 29.01 15.39
N GLU A 120 2.90 30.21 15.94
CA GLU A 120 1.98 31.35 15.85
C GLU A 120 2.20 32.19 14.58
N LEU A 121 3.20 31.84 13.75
CA LEU A 121 3.38 32.51 12.45
C LEU A 121 2.21 32.21 11.51
N ASP A 122 1.71 33.26 10.87
CA ASP A 122 0.65 33.16 9.86
C ASP A 122 1.19 32.49 8.60
N THR A 123 0.94 31.21 8.45
CA THR A 123 1.44 30.40 7.34
C THR A 123 0.47 29.29 6.96
N ASP A 124 0.39 29.00 5.67
CA ASP A 124 -0.33 27.84 5.13
C ASP A 124 0.48 26.55 5.22
N THR A 125 1.71 26.62 5.73
CA THR A 125 2.60 25.45 5.85
C THR A 125 2.11 24.53 6.96
N CYS A 126 1.93 23.25 6.68
CA CYS A 126 1.61 22.25 7.69
C CYS A 126 2.86 21.87 8.47
N ILE A 127 2.81 21.92 9.80
CA ILE A 127 3.92 21.50 10.68
C ILE A 127 3.52 20.21 11.40
N ILE A 128 4.27 19.15 11.17
CA ILE A 128 4.02 17.81 11.74
C ILE A 128 5.22 17.42 12.59
N SER A 129 5.00 17.05 13.85
CA SER A 129 6.03 16.42 14.68
C SER A 129 6.00 14.91 14.55
N THR A 130 7.16 14.26 14.64
CA THR A 130 7.28 12.79 14.65
C THR A 130 8.30 12.33 15.69
N PRO A 131 8.09 11.17 16.36
CA PRO A 131 9.07 10.59 17.26
C PRO A 131 10.27 9.95 16.54
N TYR A 132 10.22 9.84 15.22
CA TYR A 132 11.24 9.22 14.41
C TYR A 132 12.38 10.18 14.05
N ASP A 133 13.57 9.64 13.77
CA ASP A 133 14.67 10.40 13.20
C ASP A 133 14.41 10.76 11.72
N ALA A 134 15.19 11.71 11.19
CA ALA A 134 14.96 12.24 9.85
C ALA A 134 15.09 11.17 8.74
N TYR A 135 16.01 10.22 8.88
CA TYR A 135 16.19 9.15 7.88
C TYR A 135 14.97 8.23 7.83
N ARG A 136 14.51 7.80 9.00
CA ARG A 136 13.31 6.97 9.11
C ARG A 136 12.05 7.72 8.66
N ALA A 137 11.94 9.00 9.00
CA ALA A 137 10.82 9.84 8.57
C ALA A 137 10.74 9.92 7.05
N VAL A 138 11.84 10.22 6.35
CA VAL A 138 11.88 10.25 4.88
C VAL A 138 11.47 8.90 4.28
N HIS A 139 11.98 7.81 4.82
CA HIS A 139 11.62 6.46 4.36
C HIS A 139 10.11 6.20 4.51
N LEU A 140 9.53 6.55 5.67
CA LEU A 140 8.10 6.38 5.93
C LEU A 140 7.23 7.29 5.04
N ILE A 141 7.66 8.52 4.76
CA ILE A 141 6.96 9.42 3.82
C ILE A 141 6.83 8.76 2.44
N CYS A 142 7.87 8.11 1.97
CA CYS A 142 7.82 7.38 0.71
C CYS A 142 6.82 6.21 0.72
N HIS A 143 6.49 5.66 1.89
CA HIS A 143 5.49 4.61 2.07
C HIS A 143 4.07 5.11 2.38
N SER A 144 3.86 6.42 2.44
CA SER A 144 2.54 7.02 2.71
C SER A 144 1.62 7.10 1.49
N LEU A 145 2.08 6.66 0.32
CA LEU A 145 1.30 6.71 -0.90
C LEU A 145 0.07 5.79 -0.85
N PRO A 146 -1.02 6.23 -1.46
CA PRO A 146 -2.20 5.39 -1.64
C PRO A 146 -1.88 4.10 -2.40
N ILE A 147 -2.52 2.99 -1.98
CA ILE A 147 -2.29 1.65 -2.52
C ILE A 147 -2.61 1.55 -4.02
N GLU A 148 -3.51 2.39 -4.51
CA GLU A 148 -3.90 2.50 -5.91
C GLU A 148 -2.71 2.81 -6.84
N ARG A 149 -1.68 3.45 -6.30
CA ARG A 149 -0.47 3.79 -7.05
C ARG A 149 0.55 2.67 -7.15
N ILE A 150 0.42 1.67 -6.31
CA ILE A 150 1.37 0.56 -6.18
C ILE A 150 0.81 -0.71 -6.81
N CYS A 151 -0.51 -0.92 -6.70
CA CYS A 151 -1.16 -2.11 -7.22
C CYS A 151 -1.30 -2.09 -8.74
N LYS A 152 -1.39 -3.27 -9.33
CA LYS A 152 -1.71 -3.44 -10.75
C LYS A 152 -3.21 -3.44 -10.92
N SER A 153 -3.73 -2.50 -11.70
CA SER A 153 -5.16 -2.35 -12.00
C SER A 153 -5.53 -2.71 -13.46
N HIS A 154 -4.54 -3.00 -14.30
CA HIS A 154 -4.75 -3.32 -15.71
C HIS A 154 -4.30 -4.74 -16.03
N ASP A 155 -4.88 -5.33 -17.07
CA ASP A 155 -4.58 -6.69 -17.54
C ASP A 155 -4.72 -7.75 -16.43
N LEU A 156 -5.72 -7.59 -15.60
CA LEU A 156 -6.03 -8.54 -14.53
C LEU A 156 -6.78 -9.74 -15.11
N VAL A 157 -6.44 -10.92 -14.61
CA VAL A 157 -7.18 -12.15 -14.87
C VAL A 157 -7.91 -12.51 -13.58
N SER A 158 -9.23 -12.52 -13.63
CA SER A 158 -10.13 -12.90 -12.53
C SER A 158 -10.92 -14.14 -12.90
N PHE A 159 -11.49 -14.78 -11.91
CA PHE A 159 -12.41 -15.90 -12.04
C PHE A 159 -13.66 -15.65 -11.21
N HIS A 160 -14.77 -16.26 -11.63
CA HIS A 160 -16.02 -16.23 -10.87
C HIS A 160 -16.20 -17.53 -10.08
N LEU A 161 -17.07 -17.47 -9.06
CA LEU A 161 -17.37 -18.65 -8.23
C LEU A 161 -17.91 -19.82 -9.04
N ASP A 162 -18.61 -19.53 -10.14
CA ASP A 162 -19.27 -20.52 -10.99
C ASP A 162 -18.39 -21.06 -12.12
N ASP A 163 -17.16 -20.55 -12.26
CA ASP A 163 -16.23 -20.99 -13.30
C ASP A 163 -15.84 -22.47 -13.14
N TYR A 164 -15.84 -23.19 -14.23
CA TYR A 164 -15.40 -24.59 -14.22
C TYR A 164 -13.91 -24.70 -13.98
N ILE A 165 -13.52 -25.56 -13.05
CA ILE A 165 -12.13 -25.71 -12.62
C ILE A 165 -11.18 -26.11 -13.74
N ASP A 166 -11.66 -26.79 -14.77
CA ASP A 166 -10.82 -27.21 -15.89
C ASP A 166 -10.51 -26.02 -16.82
N ASP A 167 -11.45 -25.09 -17.00
CA ASP A 167 -11.24 -23.85 -17.77
C ASP A 167 -10.32 -22.91 -17.00
N VAL A 168 -10.55 -22.77 -15.69
CA VAL A 168 -9.67 -22.02 -14.80
C VAL A 168 -8.23 -22.56 -14.85
N ARG A 169 -8.07 -23.90 -14.85
CA ARG A 169 -6.74 -24.52 -14.91
C ARG A 169 -6.02 -24.18 -16.21
N ASN A 170 -6.70 -24.24 -17.35
CA ASN A 170 -6.11 -23.93 -18.66
C ASN A 170 -5.62 -22.47 -18.68
N THR A 171 -6.47 -21.53 -18.28
CA THR A 171 -6.11 -20.11 -18.17
C THR A 171 -4.92 -19.86 -17.25
N VAL A 172 -4.88 -20.54 -16.07
CA VAL A 172 -3.79 -20.41 -15.11
C VAL A 172 -2.47 -21.00 -15.63
N LEU A 173 -2.51 -22.05 -16.44
CA LEU A 173 -1.31 -22.64 -17.05
C LEU A 173 -0.68 -21.70 -18.08
N GLU A 174 -1.50 -20.99 -18.86
CA GLU A 174 -1.04 -20.04 -19.88
C GLU A 174 -0.61 -18.68 -19.30
N SER A 175 -1.13 -18.33 -18.16
CA SER A 175 -0.89 -17.02 -17.55
C SER A 175 0.41 -16.98 -16.73
N ARG A 176 0.93 -15.75 -16.49
CA ARG A 176 2.14 -15.52 -15.68
C ARG A 176 1.84 -15.19 -14.22
N PHE A 177 0.57 -15.03 -13.84
CA PHE A 177 0.19 -14.63 -12.51
C PHE A 177 0.31 -15.79 -11.50
N ARG A 178 0.58 -15.44 -10.25
CA ARG A 178 0.70 -16.44 -9.16
C ARG A 178 -0.59 -16.62 -8.38
N ALA A 179 -1.44 -15.62 -8.38
CA ALA A 179 -2.75 -15.64 -7.75
C ALA A 179 -3.74 -14.80 -8.57
N TYR A 180 -4.99 -15.12 -8.44
CA TYR A 180 -6.11 -14.56 -9.18
C TYR A 180 -7.21 -14.20 -8.21
N PRO A 181 -7.87 -13.05 -8.36
CA PRO A 181 -9.06 -12.73 -7.58
C PRO A 181 -10.22 -13.63 -8.01
N ILE A 182 -11.05 -13.99 -7.05
CA ILE A 182 -12.33 -14.66 -7.29
C ILE A 182 -13.43 -13.65 -6.99
N LEU A 183 -14.36 -13.51 -7.93
CA LEU A 183 -15.46 -12.58 -7.89
C LEU A 183 -16.79 -13.31 -7.74
N ASP A 184 -17.78 -12.63 -7.17
CA ASP A 184 -19.16 -13.07 -7.18
C ASP A 184 -19.92 -12.52 -8.42
N GLU A 185 -21.23 -12.77 -8.47
CA GLU A 185 -22.10 -12.30 -9.54
C GLU A 185 -22.20 -10.75 -9.64
N ASN A 186 -21.84 -10.03 -8.57
CA ASN A 186 -21.84 -8.59 -8.50
C ASN A 186 -20.46 -7.96 -8.69
N GLU A 187 -19.47 -8.73 -9.16
CA GLU A 187 -18.06 -8.32 -9.33
C GLU A 187 -17.34 -8.00 -8.01
N HIS A 188 -17.89 -8.39 -6.85
CA HIS A 188 -17.22 -8.21 -5.57
C HIS A 188 -16.15 -9.28 -5.37
N VAL A 189 -15.04 -8.88 -4.74
CA VAL A 189 -13.94 -9.78 -4.40
C VAL A 189 -14.36 -10.66 -3.23
N VAL A 190 -14.51 -11.96 -3.49
CA VAL A 190 -14.89 -12.96 -2.47
C VAL A 190 -13.73 -13.88 -2.08
N GLY A 191 -12.62 -13.83 -2.81
CA GLY A 191 -11.46 -14.66 -2.46
C GLY A 191 -10.30 -14.55 -3.44
N THR A 192 -9.33 -15.45 -3.26
CA THR A 192 -8.17 -15.58 -4.15
C THR A 192 -7.88 -17.04 -4.47
N LEU A 193 -7.59 -17.29 -5.72
CA LEU A 193 -7.09 -18.58 -6.20
C LEU A 193 -5.60 -18.48 -6.48
N SER A 194 -4.80 -19.37 -5.93
CA SER A 194 -3.38 -19.49 -6.28
C SER A 194 -3.12 -20.73 -7.12
N ARG A 195 -2.06 -20.74 -7.92
CA ARG A 195 -1.60 -21.94 -8.64
C ARG A 195 -1.45 -23.15 -7.73
N PHE A 196 -1.07 -22.92 -6.47
CA PHE A 196 -0.91 -23.99 -5.49
C PHE A 196 -2.22 -24.73 -5.20
N HIS A 197 -3.36 -24.01 -5.20
CA HIS A 197 -4.67 -24.63 -5.00
C HIS A 197 -5.05 -25.59 -6.13
N LEU A 198 -4.59 -25.33 -7.37
CA LEU A 198 -4.83 -26.17 -8.53
C LEU A 198 -3.89 -27.37 -8.62
N LEU A 199 -2.72 -27.30 -7.98
CA LEU A 199 -1.75 -28.40 -7.95
C LEU A 199 -2.09 -29.48 -6.93
N ARG A 200 -2.95 -29.19 -5.96
CA ARG A 200 -3.41 -30.22 -5.03
C ARG A 200 -4.27 -31.24 -5.76
N PRO A 201 -3.91 -32.53 -5.75
CA PRO A 201 -4.75 -33.56 -6.36
C PRO A 201 -6.12 -33.50 -5.68
N ARG A 202 -7.16 -33.26 -6.47
CA ARG A 202 -8.52 -33.47 -6.00
C ARG A 202 -8.64 -34.94 -5.64
N ARG A 203 -8.97 -35.25 -4.41
CA ARG A 203 -9.52 -36.57 -4.08
C ARG A 203 -10.85 -36.64 -4.84
N LYS A 204 -10.86 -37.35 -5.98
CA LYS A 204 -12.12 -37.70 -6.63
C LYS A 204 -12.88 -38.52 -5.62
N ARG A 205 -14.03 -38.04 -5.15
CA ARG A 205 -14.94 -38.89 -4.42
C ARG A 205 -15.48 -39.90 -5.43
N VAL A 206 -15.15 -41.14 -5.24
CA VAL A 206 -15.72 -42.26 -6.02
C VAL A 206 -16.88 -42.80 -5.17
N ILE A 207 -18.09 -42.58 -5.66
CA ILE A 207 -19.31 -43.14 -5.08
C ILE A 207 -19.70 -44.27 -5.97
N LEU A 208 -19.71 -45.46 -5.43
CA LEU A 208 -20.23 -46.65 -6.12
C LEU A 208 -21.64 -46.92 -5.60
N VAL A 209 -22.61 -46.92 -6.45
CA VAL A 209 -23.97 -47.36 -6.18
C VAL A 209 -24.18 -48.68 -6.89
N ASP A 210 -24.19 -49.78 -6.14
CA ASP A 210 -24.40 -51.12 -6.67
C ASP A 210 -25.27 -51.89 -5.68
N HIS A 211 -26.03 -52.84 -6.17
CA HIS A 211 -26.88 -53.75 -5.38
C HIS A 211 -26.12 -55.00 -4.95
N ASN A 212 -24.81 -55.07 -5.16
CA ASN A 212 -24.01 -56.26 -4.87
C ASN A 212 -23.01 -55.96 -3.72
N GLU A 213 -23.06 -56.74 -2.65
CA GLU A 213 -22.19 -56.61 -1.45
C GLU A 213 -20.67 -56.65 -1.77
N LYS A 214 -20.27 -57.22 -2.88
CA LYS A 214 -18.87 -57.29 -3.31
C LYS A 214 -18.28 -55.94 -3.71
N ALA A 215 -19.10 -54.90 -3.92
CA ALA A 215 -18.67 -53.56 -4.25
C ALA A 215 -17.81 -52.88 -3.14
N GLN A 216 -17.88 -53.33 -1.91
CA GLN A 216 -17.14 -52.77 -0.77
C GLN A 216 -15.62 -52.99 -0.83
N SER A 217 -15.12 -53.84 -1.73
CA SER A 217 -13.69 -54.18 -1.84
C SER A 217 -12.92 -53.40 -2.91
N VAL A 218 -13.50 -52.34 -3.50
CA VAL A 218 -12.86 -51.56 -4.57
C VAL A 218 -11.85 -50.57 -3.98
N PRO A 219 -10.55 -50.65 -4.34
CA PRO A 219 -9.56 -49.68 -3.84
C PRO A 219 -9.89 -48.24 -4.28
N GLY A 220 -9.81 -47.31 -3.33
CA GLY A 220 -10.09 -45.89 -3.57
C GLY A 220 -11.56 -45.49 -3.49
N LEU A 221 -12.41 -46.36 -2.97
CA LEU A 221 -13.83 -46.09 -2.72
C LEU A 221 -14.02 -45.17 -1.51
N ASP A 222 -14.65 -44.03 -1.71
CA ASP A 222 -14.97 -43.09 -0.62
C ASP A 222 -16.29 -43.45 0.12
N GLN A 223 -17.28 -43.95 -0.63
CA GLN A 223 -18.57 -44.39 -0.13
C GLN A 223 -19.17 -45.49 -1.03
N ALA A 224 -19.73 -46.52 -0.43
CA ALA A 224 -20.53 -47.52 -1.08
C ALA A 224 -21.98 -47.48 -0.58
N TYR A 225 -22.93 -47.51 -1.46
CA TYR A 225 -24.36 -47.67 -1.18
C TYR A 225 -24.83 -48.99 -1.78
N ILE A 226 -25.43 -49.82 -0.96
CA ILE A 226 -26.04 -51.10 -1.33
C ILE A 226 -27.54 -50.95 -1.41
#